data_19c0e89444a16ed8f6a14f1bde48a300
#
_entry.id   19c0e89444a16ed8f6a14f1bde48a300
#
_cell.length_a   1.000
_cell.length_b   1.000
_cell.length_c   1.000
_cell.angle_alpha   90.00
_cell.angle_beta   90.00
_cell.angle_gamma   90.00
#
_symmetry.space_group_name_H-M   'P 1'
#
loop_
_entity.id
_entity.type
_entity.pdbx_description
1 polymer ?
#
loop_
_entity_poly.entity_id
_entity_poly.type
_entity_poly.pdbx_seq_one_letter_code
_entity_poly.pdbx_strand_id
1 'polypeptide(L)'
;ATSSRGADHMQGDMYQVDIGGAHDEIGIIMGDRWAVDSDERVMSMIKTEDYRQIYNSLIICYYAQPSPQDIVQAFNYATGLEFDLNDMMEIGSKIVNLKRKINESLGLKKEDDWLPKIVRLPIPGEPDESATGDDELKSLLERYYRLRKW
;
A
#
# COMPACT_ATOMS: atom_id res chain seq x y z
N ALA A 1 -6.23 -1.20 5.01
CA ALA A 1 -7.66 -0.86 4.95
C ALA A 1 -7.99 0.13 3.84
N THR A 2 -7.14 1.11 3.60
CA THR A 2 -7.37 2.17 2.61
C THR A 2 -6.68 1.83 1.31
N SER A 3 -7.34 2.04 0.20
CA SER A 3 -6.77 1.86 -1.14
C SER A 3 -7.42 2.79 -2.16
N SER A 4 -6.96 2.71 -3.39
CA SER A 4 -7.53 3.49 -4.50
C SER A 4 -9.03 3.24 -4.75
N ARG A 5 -9.59 2.16 -4.19
CA ARG A 5 -11.01 1.76 -4.37
C ARG A 5 -11.79 1.58 -3.07
N GLY A 6 -11.32 2.16 -1.97
CA GLY A 6 -11.93 2.01 -0.65
C GLY A 6 -11.22 0.95 0.19
N ALA A 7 -11.88 0.44 1.23
CA ALA A 7 -11.32 -0.56 2.14
C ALA A 7 -11.07 -1.90 1.43
N ASP A 8 -9.83 -2.14 1.05
CA ASP A 8 -9.43 -3.32 0.28
C ASP A 8 -8.00 -3.77 0.64
N HIS A 9 -7.87 -4.94 1.27
CA HIS A 9 -6.58 -5.50 1.68
C HIS A 9 -5.70 -5.94 0.51
N MET A 10 -6.28 -6.28 -0.65
CA MET A 10 -5.54 -6.77 -1.81
C MET A 10 -4.74 -5.69 -2.54
N GLN A 11 -5.00 -4.42 -2.26
CA GLN A 11 -4.26 -3.31 -2.86
C GLN A 11 -3.18 -2.74 -1.92
N GLY A 12 -3.37 -2.85 -0.60
CA GLY A 12 -2.44 -2.34 0.41
C GLY A 12 -1.25 -3.25 0.68
N ASP A 13 -1.49 -4.54 0.72
CA ASP A 13 -0.50 -5.64 0.75
C ASP A 13 0.57 -5.61 1.85
N MET A 14 0.33 -4.84 2.93
CA MET A 14 1.28 -4.72 4.06
C MET A 14 1.57 -6.04 4.76
N TYR A 15 0.66 -7.02 4.67
CA TYR A 15 0.90 -8.35 5.21
C TYR A 15 2.19 -8.98 4.64
N GLN A 16 2.48 -8.78 3.36
CA GLN A 16 3.70 -9.30 2.73
C GLN A 16 4.96 -8.66 3.31
N VAL A 17 4.89 -7.36 3.61
CA VAL A 17 5.99 -6.64 4.27
C VAL A 17 6.23 -7.20 5.66
N ASP A 18 5.16 -7.47 6.41
CA ASP A 18 5.23 -8.01 7.79
C ASP A 18 5.79 -9.43 7.86
N ILE A 19 5.75 -10.19 6.76
CA ILE A 19 6.33 -11.54 6.68
C ILE A 19 7.68 -11.61 5.93
N GLY A 20 8.31 -10.46 5.69
CA GLY A 20 9.67 -10.36 5.14
C GLY A 20 9.79 -9.83 3.71
N GLY A 21 8.69 -9.40 3.09
CA GLY A 21 8.68 -8.78 1.75
C GLY A 21 9.00 -7.29 1.76
N ALA A 22 9.95 -6.87 2.60
CA ALA A 22 10.43 -5.48 2.62
C ALA A 22 11.41 -5.22 1.46
N HIS A 23 11.43 -3.97 1.01
CA HIS A 23 12.32 -3.46 -0.05
C HIS A 23 12.80 -2.06 0.35
N ASP A 24 13.82 -2.02 1.20
CA ASP A 24 14.33 -0.76 1.79
C ASP A 24 14.77 0.24 0.74
N GLU A 25 15.29 -0.26 -0.40
CA GLU A 25 15.76 0.54 -1.54
C GLU A 25 14.67 1.38 -2.21
N ILE A 26 13.40 1.04 -2.02
CA ILE A 26 12.23 1.81 -2.50
C ILE A 26 11.37 2.33 -1.34
N GLY A 27 11.86 2.23 -0.11
CA GLY A 27 11.21 2.74 1.09
C GLY A 27 10.04 1.88 1.59
N ILE A 28 10.03 0.59 1.26
CA ILE A 28 9.14 -0.42 1.85
C ILE A 28 9.88 -1.06 3.01
N ILE A 29 9.62 -0.57 4.22
CA ILE A 29 10.37 -0.91 5.42
C ILE A 29 9.54 -1.84 6.30
N MET A 30 10.17 -2.92 6.76
CA MET A 30 9.60 -3.78 7.79
C MET A 30 9.76 -3.07 9.15
N GLY A 31 8.68 -2.52 9.66
CA GLY A 31 8.63 -1.93 10.99
C GLY A 31 8.04 -2.88 12.03
N ASP A 32 7.94 -2.40 13.27
CA ASP A 32 7.14 -3.07 14.28
C ASP A 32 5.67 -3.09 13.83
N ARG A 33 5.13 -4.29 13.58
CA ARG A 33 3.74 -4.45 13.12
C ARG A 33 2.70 -3.91 14.11
N TRP A 34 3.09 -3.76 15.38
CA TRP A 34 2.26 -3.24 16.46
C TRP A 34 2.40 -1.72 16.66
N ALA A 35 3.50 -1.12 16.19
CA ALA A 35 3.72 0.32 16.22
C ALA A 35 3.01 0.99 15.02
N VAL A 36 1.70 0.85 14.92
CA VAL A 36 0.90 1.28 13.76
C VAL A 36 0.78 2.79 13.60
N ASP A 37 0.88 3.56 14.68
CA ASP A 37 0.65 5.01 14.68
C ASP A 37 1.94 5.82 14.36
N SER A 38 2.54 5.56 13.19
CA SER A 38 3.69 6.33 12.70
C SER A 38 3.55 6.73 11.23
N ASP A 39 4.07 7.89 10.88
CA ASP A 39 4.17 8.34 9.48
C ASP A 39 5.03 7.39 8.65
N GLU A 40 6.07 6.81 9.25
CA GLU A 40 6.95 5.84 8.60
C GLU A 40 6.19 4.58 8.18
N ARG A 41 5.37 4.03 9.06
CA ARG A 41 4.53 2.86 8.77
C ARG A 41 3.52 3.15 7.66
N VAL A 42 2.85 4.29 7.74
CA VAL A 42 1.88 4.70 6.71
C VAL A 42 2.59 4.99 5.39
N MET A 43 3.79 5.56 5.40
CA MET A 43 4.57 5.78 4.18
C MET A 43 5.03 4.46 3.55
N SER A 44 5.46 3.48 4.34
CA SER A 44 5.78 2.14 3.86
C SER A 44 4.56 1.48 3.19
N MET A 45 3.38 1.60 3.77
CA MET A 45 2.13 1.14 3.16
C MET A 45 1.85 1.84 1.82
N ILE A 46 2.00 3.16 1.76
CA ILE A 46 1.86 3.94 0.52
C ILE A 46 2.81 3.43 -0.56
N LYS A 47 4.07 3.20 -0.21
CA LYS A 47 5.07 2.67 -1.13
C LYS A 47 4.74 1.24 -1.60
N THR A 48 4.20 0.43 -0.70
CA THR A 48 3.76 -0.93 -1.05
C THR A 48 2.61 -0.90 -2.05
N GLU A 49 1.62 -0.02 -1.87
CA GLU A 49 0.55 0.17 -2.85
C GLU A 49 1.07 0.63 -4.22
N ASP A 50 2.00 1.60 -4.23
CA ASP A 50 2.61 2.12 -5.45
C ASP A 50 3.37 1.00 -6.19
N TYR A 51 4.20 0.24 -5.48
CA TYR A 51 4.94 -0.88 -6.03
C TYR A 51 4.01 -1.99 -6.55
N ARG A 52 2.92 -2.26 -5.85
CA ARG A 52 1.91 -3.22 -6.29
C ARG A 52 1.30 -2.88 -7.65
N GLN A 53 1.16 -1.59 -7.99
CA GLN A 53 0.66 -1.19 -9.31
C GLN A 53 1.64 -1.53 -10.43
N ILE A 54 2.94 -1.56 -10.15
CA ILE A 54 3.95 -1.99 -11.12
C ILE A 54 3.76 -3.48 -11.45
N TYR A 55 3.60 -4.34 -10.42
CA TYR A 55 3.28 -5.75 -10.63
C TYR A 55 2.03 -5.93 -11.49
N ASN A 56 0.96 -5.21 -11.17
CA ASN A 56 -0.30 -5.29 -11.90
C ASN A 56 -0.16 -4.82 -13.36
N SER A 57 0.61 -3.77 -13.60
CA SER A 57 0.80 -3.20 -14.94
C SER A 57 1.68 -4.05 -15.83
N LEU A 58 2.69 -4.70 -15.26
CA LEU A 58 3.61 -5.58 -15.97
C LEU A 58 3.15 -7.05 -15.98
N ILE A 59 1.99 -7.34 -15.35
CA ILE A 59 1.40 -8.68 -15.28
C ILE A 59 2.38 -9.67 -14.62
N ILE A 60 3.14 -9.21 -13.61
CA ILE A 60 4.08 -10.05 -12.87
C ILE A 60 3.29 -10.92 -11.89
N CYS A 61 3.63 -12.21 -11.87
CA CYS A 61 3.05 -13.12 -10.88
C CYS A 61 3.43 -12.66 -9.47
N TYR A 62 2.43 -12.53 -8.60
CA TYR A 62 2.60 -12.10 -7.21
C TYR A 62 3.65 -12.92 -6.44
N TYR A 63 3.67 -14.23 -6.68
CA TYR A 63 4.59 -15.16 -6.01
C TYR A 63 5.99 -15.23 -6.65
N ALA A 64 6.22 -14.59 -7.78
CA ALA A 64 7.54 -14.57 -8.42
C ALA A 64 8.54 -13.70 -7.66
N GLN A 65 8.07 -12.65 -7.00
CA GLN A 65 8.82 -11.73 -6.13
C GLN A 65 10.21 -11.34 -6.65
N PRO A 66 10.35 -10.88 -7.92
CA PRO A 66 11.61 -10.33 -8.38
C PRO A 66 11.95 -9.08 -7.57
N SER A 67 13.25 -8.79 -7.45
CA SER A 67 13.67 -7.55 -6.80
C SER A 67 13.21 -6.32 -7.61
N PRO A 68 13.00 -5.16 -6.98
CA PRO A 68 12.72 -3.91 -7.69
C PRO A 68 13.75 -3.61 -8.79
N GLN A 69 15.02 -3.88 -8.53
CA GLN A 69 16.11 -3.75 -9.49
C GLN A 69 15.90 -4.63 -10.72
N ASP A 70 15.56 -5.91 -10.52
CA ASP A 70 15.35 -6.85 -11.63
C ASP A 70 14.18 -6.41 -12.51
N ILE A 71 13.12 -5.88 -11.91
CA ILE A 71 11.96 -5.35 -12.66
C ILE A 71 12.39 -4.18 -13.55
N VAL A 72 13.10 -3.21 -12.98
CA VAL A 72 13.58 -2.03 -13.74
C VAL A 72 14.52 -2.45 -14.86
N GLN A 73 15.48 -3.34 -14.59
CA GLN A 73 16.41 -3.83 -15.60
C GLN A 73 15.69 -4.57 -16.73
N ALA A 74 14.79 -5.48 -16.39
CA ALA A 74 14.01 -6.23 -17.37
C ALA A 74 13.16 -5.30 -18.25
N PHE A 75 12.53 -4.29 -17.63
CA PHE A 75 11.76 -3.28 -18.34
C PHE A 75 12.64 -2.46 -19.29
N ASN A 76 13.80 -1.99 -18.84
CA ASN A 76 14.74 -1.22 -19.65
C ASN A 76 15.26 -2.05 -20.84
N TYR A 77 15.63 -3.32 -20.63
CA TYR A 77 16.05 -4.21 -21.71
C TYR A 77 14.94 -4.47 -22.73
N ALA A 78 13.70 -4.61 -22.28
CA ALA A 78 12.56 -4.90 -23.16
C ALA A 78 12.11 -3.68 -23.98
N THR A 79 12.26 -2.47 -23.44
CA THR A 79 11.71 -1.24 -24.04
C THR A 79 12.76 -0.33 -24.65
N GLY A 80 14.03 -0.48 -24.27
CA GLY A 80 15.11 0.44 -24.64
C GLY A 80 15.07 1.77 -23.88
N LEU A 81 14.22 1.88 -22.82
CA LEU A 81 14.18 3.04 -21.95
C LEU A 81 15.24 2.96 -20.85
N GLU A 82 15.51 4.07 -20.19
CA GLU A 82 16.47 4.19 -19.08
C GLU A 82 15.75 4.66 -17.81
N PHE A 83 14.89 3.82 -17.25
CA PHE A 83 14.21 4.09 -15.99
C PHE A 83 15.10 3.71 -14.81
N ASP A 84 14.93 4.43 -13.70
CA ASP A 84 15.45 4.05 -12.39
C ASP A 84 14.32 3.63 -11.43
N LEU A 85 14.68 3.31 -10.17
CA LEU A 85 13.72 2.92 -9.14
C LEU A 85 12.75 4.06 -8.80
N ASN A 86 13.20 5.31 -8.84
CA ASN A 86 12.35 6.46 -8.53
C ASN A 86 11.30 6.66 -9.62
N ASP A 87 11.70 6.54 -10.89
CA ASP A 87 10.79 6.61 -12.04
C ASP A 87 9.69 5.54 -11.93
N MET A 88 10.08 4.31 -11.59
CA MET A 88 9.15 3.20 -11.39
C MET A 88 8.15 3.51 -10.27
N MET A 89 8.63 3.97 -9.12
CA MET A 89 7.78 4.30 -7.97
C MET A 89 6.86 5.51 -8.24
N GLU A 90 7.34 6.50 -8.99
CA GLU A 90 6.53 7.64 -9.42
C GLU A 90 5.37 7.20 -10.33
N ILE A 91 5.62 6.28 -11.26
CA ILE A 91 4.58 5.69 -12.11
C ILE A 91 3.56 4.94 -11.25
N GLY A 92 4.00 4.11 -10.31
CA GLY A 92 3.11 3.42 -9.38
C GLY A 92 2.19 4.38 -8.64
N SER A 93 2.75 5.45 -8.09
CA SER A 93 2.01 6.50 -7.40
C SER A 93 1.00 7.20 -8.31
N LYS A 94 1.38 7.52 -9.55
CA LYS A 94 0.46 8.11 -10.56
C LYS A 94 -0.71 7.17 -10.85
N ILE A 95 -0.46 5.86 -10.95
CA ILE A 95 -1.51 4.87 -11.19
C ILE A 95 -2.50 4.80 -10.02
N VAL A 96 -2.01 4.74 -8.76
CA VAL A 96 -2.87 4.75 -7.58
C VAL A 96 -3.75 6.01 -7.55
N ASN A 97 -3.15 7.17 -7.77
CA ASN A 97 -3.86 8.45 -7.78
C ASN A 97 -4.91 8.53 -8.90
N LEU A 98 -4.58 8.03 -10.08
CA LEU A 98 -5.53 8.00 -11.21
C LEU A 98 -6.71 7.06 -10.92
N LYS A 99 -6.44 5.86 -10.38
CA LYS A 99 -7.49 4.93 -9.96
C LYS A 99 -8.40 5.55 -8.89
N ARG A 100 -7.84 6.26 -7.92
CA ARG A 100 -8.62 6.96 -6.88
C ARG A 100 -9.55 7.99 -7.51
N LYS A 101 -9.04 8.87 -8.36
CA LYS A 101 -9.84 9.90 -9.05
C LYS A 101 -10.97 9.29 -9.88
N ILE A 102 -10.72 8.20 -10.60
CA ILE A 102 -11.74 7.49 -11.36
C ILE A 102 -12.83 6.96 -10.40
N ASN A 103 -12.45 6.27 -9.34
CA ASN A 103 -13.42 5.73 -8.39
C ASN A 103 -14.21 6.82 -7.67
N GLU A 104 -13.61 7.95 -7.32
CA GLU A 104 -14.32 9.11 -6.78
C GLU A 104 -15.33 9.69 -7.78
N SER A 105 -14.99 9.75 -9.07
CA SER A 105 -15.94 10.16 -10.11
C SER A 105 -17.11 9.18 -10.28
N LEU A 106 -16.92 7.92 -9.85
CA LEU A 106 -17.94 6.87 -9.82
C LEU A 106 -18.70 6.80 -8.49
N GLY A 107 -18.41 7.70 -7.56
CA GLY A 107 -19.14 7.84 -6.32
C GLY A 107 -18.44 7.32 -5.06
N LEU A 108 -17.20 6.85 -5.15
CA LEU A 108 -16.39 6.49 -3.97
C LEU A 108 -16.20 7.71 -3.07
N LYS A 109 -16.37 7.53 -1.78
CA LYS A 109 -16.23 8.57 -0.76
C LYS A 109 -15.20 8.17 0.29
N LYS A 110 -14.78 9.12 1.11
CA LYS A 110 -13.86 8.87 2.24
C LYS A 110 -14.42 7.88 3.26
N GLU A 111 -15.73 7.86 3.44
CA GLU A 111 -16.42 6.94 4.33
C GLU A 111 -16.31 5.48 3.89
N ASP A 112 -16.07 5.23 2.60
CA ASP A 112 -15.89 3.88 2.04
C ASP A 112 -14.50 3.28 2.38
N ASP A 113 -13.58 4.09 2.90
CA ASP A 113 -12.29 3.65 3.43
C ASP A 113 -12.38 3.13 4.87
N TRP A 114 -13.57 3.18 5.49
CA TRP A 114 -13.78 2.72 6.84
C TRP A 114 -13.91 1.19 6.92
N LEU A 115 -13.16 0.58 7.85
CA LEU A 115 -13.20 -0.88 8.03
C LEU A 115 -14.54 -1.36 8.61
N PRO A 116 -15.08 -2.49 8.12
CA PRO A 116 -16.23 -3.15 8.73
C PRO A 116 -15.97 -3.46 10.21
N LYS A 117 -17.04 -3.39 11.04
CA LYS A 117 -16.93 -3.61 12.48
C LYS A 117 -16.24 -4.93 12.84
N ILE A 118 -16.52 -6.00 12.10
CA ILE A 118 -15.98 -7.33 12.40
C ILE A 118 -14.44 -7.39 12.37
N VAL A 119 -13.79 -6.64 11.49
CA VAL A 119 -12.32 -6.61 11.41
C VAL A 119 -11.67 -5.62 12.37
N ARG A 120 -12.49 -4.89 13.13
CA ARG A 120 -12.06 -3.96 14.19
C ARG A 120 -12.26 -4.52 15.59
N LEU A 121 -12.84 -5.72 15.72
CA LEU A 121 -13.00 -6.40 16.98
C LEU A 121 -11.76 -7.20 17.34
N PRO A 122 -11.47 -7.39 18.63
CA PRO A 122 -10.41 -8.29 19.07
C PRO A 122 -10.61 -9.69 18.49
N ILE A 123 -9.51 -10.35 18.17
CA ILE A 123 -9.53 -11.74 17.71
C ILE A 123 -9.83 -12.61 18.94
N PRO A 124 -10.83 -13.52 18.92
CA PRO A 124 -11.12 -14.38 20.05
C PRO A 124 -9.89 -15.18 20.52
N GLY A 125 -9.49 -14.99 21.78
CA GLY A 125 -8.31 -15.64 22.36
C GLY A 125 -7.02 -14.87 22.26
N GLU A 126 -7.01 -13.72 21.54
CA GLU A 126 -5.89 -12.81 21.48
C GLU A 126 -6.09 -11.62 22.44
N PRO A 127 -5.03 -10.90 22.83
CA PRO A 127 -5.14 -9.67 23.62
C PRO A 127 -6.06 -8.62 22.95
N ASP A 128 -6.69 -7.77 23.75
CA ASP A 128 -7.54 -6.68 23.25
C ASP A 128 -6.78 -5.71 22.34
N GLU A 129 -5.46 -5.60 22.48
CA GLU A 129 -4.56 -4.83 21.63
C GLU A 129 -4.49 -5.36 20.18
N SER A 130 -5.03 -6.57 19.91
CA SER A 130 -5.20 -7.09 18.53
C SER A 130 -6.27 -6.35 17.73
N ALA A 131 -7.10 -5.55 18.39
CA ALA A 131 -8.14 -4.75 17.76
C ALA A 131 -7.63 -3.35 17.40
N THR A 132 -7.92 -2.91 16.18
CA THR A 132 -7.72 -1.50 15.82
C THR A 132 -8.93 -0.68 16.28
N GLY A 133 -8.75 0.17 17.28
CA GLY A 133 -9.80 1.05 17.80
C GLY A 133 -10.26 2.09 16.76
N ASP A 134 -11.47 2.64 16.96
CA ASP A 134 -12.03 3.65 16.04
C ASP A 134 -11.16 4.91 15.96
N ASP A 135 -10.62 5.38 17.09
CA ASP A 135 -9.76 6.57 17.13
C ASP A 135 -8.41 6.32 16.47
N GLU A 136 -7.84 5.14 16.65
CA GLU A 136 -6.60 4.72 16.00
C GLU A 136 -6.80 4.63 14.47
N LEU A 137 -7.86 3.96 14.01
CA LEU A 137 -8.17 3.88 12.58
C LEU A 137 -8.36 5.27 11.97
N LYS A 138 -9.05 6.17 12.67
CA LYS A 138 -9.24 7.54 12.24
C LYS A 138 -7.90 8.28 12.09
N SER A 139 -7.01 8.18 13.09
CA SER A 139 -5.66 8.76 13.06
C SER A 139 -4.86 8.25 11.86
N LEU A 140 -4.88 6.93 11.62
CA LEU A 140 -4.20 6.31 10.49
C LEU A 140 -4.73 6.80 9.14
N LEU A 141 -6.06 6.91 8.98
CA LEU A 141 -6.68 7.42 7.77
C LEU A 141 -6.31 8.88 7.51
N GLU A 142 -6.34 9.73 8.54
CA GLU A 142 -5.94 11.14 8.43
C GLU A 142 -4.47 11.28 8.00
N ARG A 143 -3.56 10.47 8.56
CA ARG A 143 -2.15 10.40 8.16
C ARG A 143 -2.01 9.96 6.71
N TYR A 144 -2.73 8.89 6.32
CA TYR A 144 -2.70 8.37 4.95
C TYR A 144 -3.13 9.44 3.95
N TYR A 145 -4.27 10.11 4.16
CA TYR A 145 -4.73 11.19 3.28
C TYR A 145 -3.73 12.35 3.19
N ARG A 146 -3.16 12.75 4.33
CA ARG A 146 -2.15 13.81 4.36
C ARG A 146 -0.92 13.44 3.55
N LEU A 147 -0.40 12.21 3.72
CA LEU A 147 0.81 11.74 3.05
C LEU A 147 0.57 11.47 1.56
N ARG A 148 -0.61 10.98 1.19
CA ARG A 148 -1.04 10.79 -0.22
C ARG A 148 -1.39 12.11 -0.90
N LYS A 149 -1.68 13.17 -0.15
CA LYS A 149 -2.22 14.46 -0.63
C LYS A 149 -3.59 14.31 -1.29
N TRP A 150 -4.47 13.52 -0.67
CA TRP A 150 -5.86 13.30 -1.09
C TRP A 150 -6.84 14.19 -0.32
#